data_c98dafd0366ae7a0d114cf42d9c1b905
#
_entry.id   c98dafd0366ae7a0d114cf42d9c1b905
#
_cell.length_a   1.000
_cell.length_b   1.000
_cell.length_c   1.000
_cell.angle_alpha   90.00
_cell.angle_beta   90.00
_cell.angle_gamma   90.00
#
_symmetry.space_group_name_H-M   'P 1'
#
loop_
_entity.id
_entity.type
_entity.pdbx_description
1 polymer ?
#
loop_
_entity_poly.entity_id
_entity_poly.type
_entity_poly.pdbx_seq_one_letter_code
_entity_poly.pdbx_strand_id
1 'polypeptide(L)' 'MKAIETEYKDILFRSRLEARWAILFDALELEWVYEPDCFILSNNQKYTPDFYIPKYDLYIEV' A
#
# COMPACT_ATOMS: atom_id res chain seq x y z
N MET A 1 -18.11 -2.06 8.81
CA MET A 1 -18.06 -0.71 8.20
C MET A 1 -17.38 -0.80 6.85
N LYS A 2 -17.93 -0.15 5.85
CA LYS A 2 -17.39 -0.20 4.51
C LYS A 2 -16.26 0.83 4.36
N ALA A 3 -15.12 0.40 3.82
CA ALA A 3 -14.02 1.32 3.54
C ALA A 3 -14.43 2.32 2.44
N ILE A 4 -13.93 3.54 2.54
CA ILE A 4 -14.22 4.59 1.58
C ILE A 4 -13.00 4.76 0.69
N GLU A 5 -13.16 4.49 -0.61
CA GLU A 5 -12.10 4.69 -1.58
C GLU A 5 -11.70 6.17 -1.61
N THR A 6 -10.40 6.41 -1.68
CA THR A 6 -9.86 7.76 -1.59
C THR A 6 -8.74 7.93 -2.61
N GLU A 7 -8.83 8.99 -3.41
CA GLU A 7 -7.79 9.28 -4.41
C GLU A 7 -6.71 10.18 -3.83
N TYR A 8 -5.44 9.84 -4.14
CA TYR A 8 -4.29 10.66 -3.79
C TYR A 8 -3.19 10.40 -4.83
N LYS A 9 -2.66 11.46 -5.43
CA LYS A 9 -1.62 11.38 -6.49
C LYS A 9 -2.02 10.45 -7.62
N ASP A 10 -3.27 10.57 -8.06
CA ASP A 10 -3.84 9.79 -9.17
C ASP A 10 -3.93 8.29 -8.87
N ILE A 11 -3.80 7.90 -7.60
CA ILE A 11 -3.98 6.52 -7.17
C ILE A 11 -5.25 6.43 -6.36
N LEU A 12 -6.11 5.47 -6.71
CA LEU A 12 -7.33 5.22 -5.96
C LEU A 12 -7.04 4.18 -4.87
N PHE A 13 -6.91 4.65 -3.64
CA PHE A 13 -6.69 3.77 -2.50
C PHE A 13 -8.00 3.15 -2.04
N ARG A 14 -7.95 1.93 -1.53
CA ARG A 14 -9.14 1.22 -1.09
C ARG A 14 -9.73 1.77 0.20
N SER A 15 -8.97 2.57 0.95
CA SER A 15 -9.45 3.17 2.19
C SER A 15 -8.76 4.51 2.42
N ARG A 16 -9.39 5.33 3.27
CA ARG A 16 -8.79 6.60 3.69
C ARG A 16 -7.53 6.37 4.51
N LEU A 17 -7.49 5.30 5.28
CA LEU A 17 -6.31 4.98 6.10
C LEU A 17 -5.10 4.70 5.22
N GLU A 18 -5.27 3.95 4.15
CA GLU A 18 -4.19 3.69 3.21
C GLU A 18 -3.68 4.99 2.57
N ALA A 19 -4.59 5.88 2.14
CA ALA A 19 -4.20 7.16 1.59
C ALA A 19 -3.42 8.01 2.61
N ARG A 20 -3.82 7.95 3.88
CA ARG A 20 -3.09 8.66 4.95
C ARG A 20 -1.67 8.14 5.12
N TRP A 21 -1.47 6.84 5.00
CA TRP A 21 -0.13 6.26 5.07
C TRP A 21 0.72 6.74 3.90
N ALA A 22 0.15 6.82 2.68
CA ALA A 22 0.87 7.35 1.53
C ALA A 22 1.31 8.80 1.77
N ILE A 23 0.43 9.62 2.33
CA ILE A 23 0.74 11.01 2.68
C ILE A 23 1.88 11.06 3.70
N LEU A 24 1.84 10.20 4.70
CA LEU A 24 2.90 10.13 5.70
C LEU A 24 4.24 9.74 5.08
N PHE A 25 4.26 8.74 4.20
CA PHE A 25 5.49 8.36 3.51
C PHE A 25 6.05 9.53 2.71
N ASP A 26 5.19 10.28 2.01
CA ASP A 26 5.64 11.47 1.28
C ASP A 26 6.23 12.52 2.23
N ALA A 27 5.59 12.75 3.38
CA ALA A 27 6.09 13.70 4.39
C ALA A 27 7.46 13.28 4.93
N LEU A 28 7.72 11.98 5.01
CA LEU A 28 9.00 11.41 5.44
C LEU A 28 10.00 11.29 4.29
N GLU A 29 9.61 11.73 3.10
CA GLU A 29 10.43 11.64 1.89
C GLU A 29 10.83 10.20 1.55
N LEU A 30 9.93 9.25 1.83
CA LEU A 30 10.11 7.85 1.51
C LEU A 30 9.38 7.52 0.21
N GLU A 31 10.09 6.92 -0.74
CA GLU A 31 9.44 6.33 -1.90
C GLU A 31 8.55 5.18 -1.46
N TRP A 32 7.41 5.04 -2.13
CA TRP A 32 6.49 3.95 -1.84
C TRP A 32 5.81 3.49 -3.13
N VAL A 33 5.42 2.21 -3.15
CA VAL A 33 4.62 1.63 -4.24
C VAL A 33 3.37 1.03 -3.61
N TYR A 34 2.21 1.41 -4.13
CA TYR A 34 0.94 0.89 -3.63
C TYR A 34 0.59 -0.40 -4.37
N GLU A 35 0.24 -1.45 -3.63
CA GLU A 35 -0.11 -2.77 -4.17
C GLU A 35 0.93 -3.23 -5.20
N PRO A 36 2.19 -3.41 -4.76
CA PRO A 36 3.30 -3.60 -5.68
C PRO A 36 3.19 -4.87 -6.51
N ASP A 37 3.10 -6.03 -5.84
CA ASP A 37 3.10 -7.32 -6.50
C ASP A 37 2.14 -8.26 -5.80
N CYS A 38 1.61 -9.21 -6.57
CA CYS A 38 0.81 -10.28 -6.02
C CYS A 38 1.71 -11.50 -5.79
N PHE A 39 1.77 -11.98 -4.55
CA PHE A 39 2.53 -13.17 -4.20
C PHE A 39 1.61 -14.38 -4.11
N ILE A 40 2.12 -15.55 -4.50
CA ILE A 40 1.40 -16.81 -4.36
C ILE A 40 2.01 -17.52 -3.14
N LEU A 41 1.16 -17.74 -2.13
CA LEU A 41 1.58 -18.40 -0.90
C LEU A 41 1.66 -19.92 -1.09
N SER A 42 2.27 -20.62 -0.14
CA SER A 42 2.46 -22.07 -0.21
C SER A 42 1.15 -22.85 -0.33
N ASN A 43 0.02 -22.24 0.10
CA ASN A 43 -1.31 -22.83 -0.01
C ASN A 43 -2.05 -22.40 -1.29
N ASN A 44 -1.33 -21.85 -2.28
CA ASN A 44 -1.84 -21.32 -3.53
C ASN A 44 -2.78 -20.12 -3.39
N GLN A 45 -2.83 -19.50 -2.21
CA GLN A 45 -3.58 -18.26 -2.02
C GLN A 45 -2.77 -17.08 -2.53
N LYS A 46 -3.45 -16.12 -3.13
CA LYS A 46 -2.81 -14.88 -3.59
C LYS A 46 -2.77 -13.87 -2.46
N TYR A 47 -1.68 -13.13 -2.39
CA TYR A 47 -1.49 -12.10 -1.38
C TYR A 47 -0.82 -10.88 -2.00
N THR A 48 -1.43 -9.71 -1.81
CA THR A 48 -0.89 -8.43 -2.28
C THR A 48 -0.70 -7.52 -1.07
N PRO A 49 0.55 -7.21 -0.69
CA PRO A 49 0.79 -6.22 0.37
C PRO A 49 0.21 -4.86 -0.02
N ASP A 50 -0.09 -4.03 0.97
CA ASP A 50 -0.62 -2.69 0.69
C ASP A 50 0.46 -1.77 0.15
N PHE A 51 1.66 -1.79 0.73
CA PHE A 51 2.76 -0.91 0.31
C PHE A 51 4.09 -1.66 0.26
N TYR A 52 4.98 -1.14 -0.57
CA TYR A 52 6.38 -1.54 -0.60
C TYR A 52 7.23 -0.28 -0.48
N ILE A 53 8.23 -0.31 0.42
CA ILE A 53 9.16 0.79 0.64
C ILE A 53 10.54 0.35 0.12
N PRO A 54 10.93 0.79 -1.10
CA PRO A 54 12.18 0.32 -1.71
C PRO A 54 13.43 0.55 -0.87
N LYS A 55 13.49 1.69 -0.18
CA LYS A 55 14.67 2.05 0.62
C LYS A 55 15.03 0.97 1.65
N TYR A 56 14.01 0.32 2.20
CA TYR A 56 14.20 -0.68 3.26
C TYR A 56 13.86 -2.09 2.80
N ASP A 57 13.50 -2.25 1.51
CA ASP A 57 13.02 -3.53 1.00
C ASP A 57 11.93 -4.10 1.93
N LEU A 58 10.96 -3.24 2.26
CA LEU A 58 9.97 -3.52 3.28
C LEU A 58 8.57 -3.51 2.71
N TYR A 59 7.82 -4.57 2.97
CA TYR A 59 6.40 -4.65 2.63
C TYR A 59 5.57 -4.31 3.86
N ILE A 60 4.54 -3.49 3.66
CA ILE A 60 3.71 -2.99 4.76
C ILE A 60 2.26 -3.38 4.52
N GLU A 61 1.63 -3.87 5.57
CA GLU A 61 0.20 -4.18 5.60
C GLU A 61 -0.49 -3.16 6.51
N VAL A 62 -1.52 -2.53 6.01
CA VAL A 62 -2.27 -1.52 6.79
C VAL A 62 -3.44 -2.14 7.54
#